data_49b43f8020e5a18f4557be226664d26c
#
_entry.id   49b43f8020e5a18f4557be226664d26c
#
_cell.length_a   1.000
_cell.length_b   1.000
_cell.length_c   1.000
_cell.angle_alpha   90.00
_cell.angle_beta   90.00
_cell.angle_gamma   90.00
#
_symmetry.space_group_name_H-M   'P 1'
#
loop_
_entity.id
_entity.type
_entity.pdbx_description
1 polymer ?
#
loop_
_entity_poly.entity_id
_entity_poly.type
_entity_poly.pdbx_seq_one_letter_code
_entity_poly.pdbx_strand_id
1 'polypeptide(L)'
;MSHQIKGWYYGRLDIKYNSIEELSNGNFKIIEINGIMAETGNIYDARKNNYFKALKIIRTHWKQLYLIAEYNKKHSGVKLVKTAPFVKEMIALKRYSIGLKKLSKKNKLVH
;
A
#
# COMPACT_ATOMS: atom_id res chain seq x y z
N MET A 1 2.63 -0.78 17.19
CA MET A 1 1.63 0.04 16.47
C MET A 1 0.84 -0.76 15.44
N SER A 2 1.45 -1.50 14.53
CA SER A 2 0.73 -2.33 13.53
C SER A 2 -0.21 -3.37 14.15
N HIS A 3 0.12 -3.96 15.30
CA HIS A 3 -0.72 -4.91 16.03
C HIS A 3 -2.02 -4.32 16.61
N GLN A 4 -2.13 -3.00 16.68
CA GLN A 4 -3.31 -2.30 17.18
C GLN A 4 -4.39 -2.12 16.11
N ILE A 5 -4.02 -2.26 14.83
CA ILE A 5 -4.95 -2.16 13.72
C ILE A 5 -5.34 -3.58 13.29
N LYS A 6 -6.50 -4.02 13.75
CA LYS A 6 -7.01 -5.37 13.46
C LYS A 6 -7.18 -5.55 11.94
N GLY A 7 -6.58 -6.61 11.40
CA GLY A 7 -6.65 -6.94 9.97
C GLY A 7 -5.61 -6.23 9.08
N TRP A 8 -4.75 -5.38 9.65
CA TRP A 8 -3.67 -4.73 8.90
C TRP A 8 -2.36 -5.49 9.12
N TYR A 9 -2.02 -6.36 8.19
CA TYR A 9 -0.84 -7.24 8.30
C TYR A 9 0.37 -6.71 7.54
N TYR A 10 0.14 -5.86 6.55
CA TYR A 10 1.18 -5.26 5.72
C TYR A 10 0.69 -3.96 5.07
N GLY A 11 1.59 -2.98 4.94
CA GLY A 11 1.29 -1.72 4.29
C GLY A 11 2.39 -0.70 4.50
N ARG A 12 2.14 0.52 4.02
CA ARG A 12 3.02 1.67 4.18
C ARG A 12 2.33 2.73 5.03
N LEU A 13 3.04 3.23 6.01
CA LEU A 13 2.65 4.42 6.78
C LEU A 13 3.43 5.62 6.28
N ASP A 14 2.73 6.63 5.80
CA ASP A 14 3.34 7.92 5.49
C ASP A 14 3.25 8.77 6.75
N ILE A 15 4.41 9.16 7.29
CA ILE A 15 4.53 9.85 8.58
C ILE A 15 5.25 11.18 8.41
N LYS A 16 4.91 12.14 9.28
CA LYS A 16 5.60 13.41 9.43
C LYS A 16 6.22 13.51 10.80
N TYR A 17 7.49 13.88 10.84
CA TYR A 17 8.26 14.10 12.07
C TYR A 17 9.16 15.32 11.90
N ASN A 18 9.59 15.96 12.99
CA ASN A 18 10.45 17.15 12.93
C ASN A 18 11.95 16.78 13.00
N SER A 19 12.28 15.73 13.77
CA SER A 19 13.65 15.26 13.90
C SER A 19 13.71 13.73 14.01
N ILE A 20 14.86 13.13 13.70
CA ILE A 20 15.10 11.69 13.83
C ILE A 20 14.96 11.25 15.30
N GLU A 21 15.35 12.11 16.24
CA GLU A 21 15.21 11.86 17.67
C GLU A 21 13.74 11.78 18.09
N GLU A 22 12.90 12.70 17.63
CA GLU A 22 11.44 12.64 17.86
C GLU A 22 10.83 11.38 17.25
N LEU A 23 11.25 11.00 16.02
CA LEU A 23 10.81 9.76 15.39
C LEU A 23 11.17 8.53 16.24
N SER A 24 12.38 8.48 16.79
CA SER A 24 12.85 7.39 17.65
C SER A 24 12.07 7.30 18.96
N ASN A 25 11.64 8.44 19.49
CA ASN A 25 10.81 8.55 20.69
C ASN A 25 9.30 8.29 20.41
N GLY A 26 8.93 8.00 19.18
CA GLY A 26 7.53 7.76 18.80
C GLY A 26 6.71 9.03 18.56
N ASN A 27 7.34 10.21 18.55
CA ASN A 27 6.71 11.50 18.32
C ASN A 27 6.62 11.81 16.81
N PHE A 28 5.62 11.25 16.16
CA PHE A 28 5.33 11.49 14.75
C PHE A 28 3.82 11.54 14.49
N LYS A 29 3.44 12.16 13.38
CA LYS A 29 2.05 12.18 12.91
C LYS A 29 1.91 11.26 11.73
N ILE A 30 0.88 10.41 11.75
CA ILE A 30 0.51 9.61 10.58
C ILE A 30 -0.28 10.50 9.65
N ILE A 31 0.17 10.60 8.40
CA ILE A 31 -0.49 11.36 7.34
C ILE A 31 -1.41 10.43 6.56
N GLU A 32 -0.91 9.24 6.23
CA GLU A 32 -1.62 8.29 5.38
C GLU A 32 -1.28 6.85 5.75
N ILE A 33 -2.28 5.98 5.65
CA ILE A 33 -2.13 4.54 5.81
C ILE A 33 -2.45 3.89 4.46
N ASN A 34 -1.44 3.29 3.85
CA ASN A 34 -1.57 2.62 2.56
C ASN A 34 -1.57 1.10 2.77
N GLY A 35 -2.44 0.42 2.03
CA GLY A 35 -2.59 -1.02 2.10
C GLY A 35 -1.51 -1.79 1.33
N ILE A 36 -1.82 -3.05 1.06
CA ILE A 36 -0.92 -4.06 0.50
C ILE A 36 -0.27 -3.71 -0.84
N MET A 37 -0.90 -2.85 -1.66
CA MET A 37 -0.39 -2.44 -2.97
C MET A 37 0.57 -1.23 -2.90
N ALA A 38 0.85 -0.71 -1.71
CA ALA A 38 1.75 0.41 -1.55
C ALA A 38 3.21 -0.03 -1.59
N GLU A 39 3.95 0.48 -2.56
CA GLU A 39 5.38 0.28 -2.70
C GLU A 39 6.16 1.21 -1.76
N THR A 40 7.38 0.81 -1.39
CA THR A 40 8.27 1.67 -0.61
C THR A 40 8.77 2.85 -1.45
N GLY A 41 8.60 4.08 -0.94
CA GLY A 41 8.93 5.30 -1.67
C GLY A 41 10.42 5.42 -2.08
N ASN A 42 11.33 4.77 -1.35
CA ASN A 42 12.76 4.77 -1.65
C ASN A 42 13.13 4.06 -2.96
N ILE A 43 12.25 3.23 -3.53
CA ILE A 43 12.48 2.57 -4.82
C ILE A 43 12.63 3.60 -5.94
N TYR A 44 11.92 4.72 -5.84
CA TYR A 44 11.87 5.77 -6.85
C TYR A 44 13.04 6.76 -6.78
N ASP A 45 13.91 6.70 -5.78
CA ASP A 45 15.10 7.54 -5.71
C ASP A 45 16.20 6.99 -6.62
N ALA A 46 16.27 7.50 -7.84
CA ALA A 46 17.25 7.11 -8.85
C ALA A 46 18.71 7.36 -8.42
N ARG A 47 18.94 8.25 -7.45
CA ARG A 47 20.29 8.53 -6.91
C ARG A 47 20.80 7.43 -5.99
N LYS A 48 19.88 6.72 -5.33
CA LYS A 48 20.21 5.67 -4.34
C LYS A 48 20.02 4.25 -4.87
N ASN A 49 19.20 4.07 -5.90
CA ASN A 49 18.81 2.76 -6.40
C ASN A 49 19.02 2.66 -7.91
N ASN A 50 19.83 1.69 -8.33
CA ASN A 50 19.83 1.25 -9.71
C ASN A 50 18.69 0.26 -9.96
N TYR A 51 18.39 -0.04 -11.24
CA TYR A 51 17.32 -0.91 -11.66
C TYR A 51 17.35 -2.30 -10.98
N PHE A 52 18.51 -2.95 -10.91
CA PHE A 52 18.65 -4.28 -10.30
C PHE A 52 18.40 -4.26 -8.80
N LYS A 53 18.83 -3.20 -8.11
CA LYS A 53 18.57 -3.02 -6.69
C LYS A 53 17.07 -2.81 -6.41
N ALA A 54 16.40 -2.02 -7.23
CA ALA A 54 14.96 -1.82 -7.15
C ALA A 54 14.20 -3.15 -7.34
N LEU A 55 14.56 -3.94 -8.37
CA LEU A 55 13.96 -5.27 -8.58
C LEU A 55 14.17 -6.21 -7.40
N LYS A 56 15.36 -6.21 -6.78
CA LYS A 56 15.65 -7.02 -5.60
C LYS A 56 14.75 -6.62 -4.43
N ILE A 57 14.56 -5.33 -4.20
CA ILE A 57 13.68 -4.81 -3.14
C ILE A 57 12.23 -5.27 -3.40
N ILE A 58 11.71 -5.05 -4.61
CA ILE A 58 10.37 -5.46 -5.01
C ILE A 58 10.18 -6.97 -4.78
N ARG A 59 11.09 -7.79 -5.26
CA ARG A 59 11.03 -9.25 -5.09
C ARG A 59 11.02 -9.67 -3.61
N THR A 60 11.81 -9.00 -2.77
CA THR A 60 11.83 -9.27 -1.33
C THR A 60 10.49 -8.94 -0.68
N HIS A 61 9.88 -7.81 -1.04
CA HIS A 61 8.56 -7.42 -0.55
C HIS A 61 7.47 -8.40 -0.98
N TRP A 62 7.43 -8.81 -2.22
CA TRP A 62 6.48 -9.82 -2.70
C TRP A 62 6.64 -11.16 -2.00
N LYS A 63 7.88 -11.58 -1.72
CA LYS A 63 8.14 -12.78 -0.93
C LYS A 63 7.58 -12.67 0.48
N GLN A 64 7.77 -11.53 1.14
CA GLN A 64 7.21 -11.29 2.48
C GLN A 64 5.68 -11.30 2.47
N LEU A 65 5.06 -10.65 1.49
CA LEU A 65 3.60 -10.69 1.31
C LEU A 65 3.06 -12.10 1.15
N TYR A 66 3.73 -12.91 0.35
CA TYR A 66 3.37 -14.32 0.16
C TYR A 66 3.44 -15.11 1.48
N LEU A 67 4.52 -14.95 2.25
CA LEU A 67 4.68 -15.63 3.53
C LEU A 67 3.61 -15.21 4.55
N ILE A 68 3.26 -13.93 4.61
CA ILE A 68 2.19 -13.42 5.46
C ILE A 68 0.84 -14.01 5.03
N ALA A 69 0.56 -14.06 3.74
CA ALA A 69 -0.67 -14.64 3.20
C ALA A 69 -0.79 -16.13 3.52
N GLU A 70 0.29 -16.90 3.37
CA GLU A 70 0.32 -18.30 3.74
C GLU A 70 0.10 -18.52 5.24
N TYR A 71 0.76 -17.73 6.07
CA TYR A 71 0.58 -17.79 7.51
C TYR A 71 -0.88 -17.53 7.91
N ASN A 72 -1.48 -16.46 7.38
CA ASN A 72 -2.87 -16.11 7.66
C ASN A 72 -3.86 -17.16 7.16
N LYS A 73 -3.60 -17.78 6.02
CA LYS A 73 -4.39 -18.90 5.51
C LYS A 73 -4.40 -20.08 6.48
N LYS A 74 -3.22 -20.43 7.03
CA LYS A 74 -3.06 -21.57 7.92
C LYS A 74 -3.59 -21.33 9.33
N HIS A 75 -3.41 -20.13 9.88
CA HIS A 75 -3.64 -19.86 11.30
C HIS A 75 -4.89 -19.02 11.58
N SER A 76 -5.34 -18.21 10.63
CA SER A 76 -6.48 -17.29 10.83
C SER A 76 -7.73 -17.72 10.05
N GLY A 77 -7.74 -18.86 9.39
CA GLY A 77 -8.88 -19.36 8.63
C GLY A 77 -9.29 -18.48 7.44
N VAL A 78 -8.42 -17.57 7.02
CA VAL A 78 -8.69 -16.64 5.90
C VAL A 78 -8.77 -17.43 4.60
N LYS A 79 -9.91 -17.31 3.92
CA LYS A 79 -10.11 -17.93 2.61
C LYS A 79 -9.49 -17.08 1.52
N LEU A 80 -8.81 -17.72 0.57
CA LEU A 80 -8.31 -17.04 -0.62
C LEU A 80 -9.49 -16.52 -1.46
N VAL A 81 -9.39 -15.27 -1.89
CA VAL A 81 -10.36 -14.69 -2.83
C VAL A 81 -10.23 -15.42 -4.16
N LYS A 82 -11.37 -15.88 -4.72
CA LYS A 82 -11.38 -16.49 -6.05
C LYS A 82 -11.01 -15.46 -7.10
N THR A 83 -10.22 -15.86 -8.10
CA THR A 83 -9.68 -14.96 -9.13
C THR A 83 -10.78 -14.22 -9.91
N ALA A 84 -11.87 -14.91 -10.28
CA ALA A 84 -12.93 -14.31 -11.08
C ALA A 84 -13.68 -13.16 -10.36
N PRO A 85 -14.16 -13.30 -9.10
CA PRO A 85 -14.71 -12.20 -8.33
C PRO A 85 -13.71 -11.05 -8.15
N PHE A 86 -12.44 -11.36 -7.84
CA PHE A 86 -11.40 -10.36 -7.67
C PHE A 86 -11.21 -9.49 -8.92
N VAL A 87 -11.09 -10.11 -10.11
CA VAL A 87 -10.96 -9.39 -11.38
C VAL A 87 -12.19 -8.52 -11.65
N LYS A 88 -13.40 -9.02 -11.35
CA LYS A 88 -14.65 -8.26 -11.51
C LYS A 88 -14.65 -7.00 -10.64
N GLU A 89 -14.24 -7.11 -9.38
CA GLU A 89 -14.14 -5.97 -8.46
C GLU A 89 -13.07 -4.96 -8.91
N MET A 90 -11.92 -5.42 -9.39
CA MET A 90 -10.87 -4.55 -9.94
C MET A 90 -11.35 -3.76 -11.15
N ILE A 91 -12.12 -4.38 -12.06
CA ILE A 91 -12.71 -3.69 -13.21
C ILE A 91 -13.74 -2.67 -12.74
N ALA A 92 -14.60 -3.02 -11.78
CA ALA A 92 -15.60 -2.12 -11.21
C ALA A 92 -14.93 -0.89 -10.56
N LEU A 93 -13.88 -1.09 -9.77
CA LEU A 93 -13.12 -0.02 -9.15
C LEU A 93 -12.48 0.91 -10.20
N LYS A 94 -11.91 0.35 -11.27
CA LYS A 94 -11.34 1.13 -12.37
C LYS A 94 -12.39 1.98 -13.07
N ARG A 95 -13.57 1.43 -13.36
CA ARG A 95 -14.69 2.16 -13.96
C ARG A 95 -15.17 3.31 -13.06
N TYR A 96 -15.30 3.06 -11.77
CA TYR A 96 -15.65 4.06 -10.76
C TYR A 96 -14.62 5.21 -10.72
N SER A 97 -13.33 4.88 -10.67
CA SER A 97 -12.23 5.87 -10.68
C SER A 97 -12.25 6.75 -11.95
N ILE A 98 -12.52 6.16 -13.12
CA ILE A 98 -12.66 6.92 -14.37
C ILE A 98 -13.88 7.86 -14.31
N GLY A 99 -15.00 7.39 -13.75
CA GLY A 99 -16.20 8.20 -13.53
C GLY A 99 -15.92 9.42 -12.65
N LEU A 100 -15.23 9.23 -11.52
CA LEU A 100 -14.83 10.32 -10.63
C LEU A 100 -13.93 11.34 -11.32
N LYS A 101 -12.95 10.89 -12.12
CA LYS A 101 -12.07 11.79 -12.89
C LYS A 101 -12.84 12.64 -13.90
N LYS A 102 -13.86 12.07 -14.56
CA LYS A 102 -14.72 12.81 -15.50
C LYS A 102 -15.55 13.89 -14.78
N LEU A 103 -16.12 13.55 -13.61
CA LEU A 103 -16.89 14.50 -12.79
C LEU A 103 -15.99 15.63 -12.27
N SER A 104 -14.79 15.32 -11.78
CA SER A 104 -13.83 16.33 -11.32
C SER A 104 -13.41 17.29 -12.44
N LYS A 105 -13.20 16.79 -13.67
CA LYS A 105 -12.91 17.65 -14.83
C LYS A 105 -14.10 18.56 -15.17
N LYS A 106 -15.32 18.02 -15.13
CA LYS A 106 -16.53 18.82 -15.42
C LYS A 106 -16.71 19.96 -14.41
N ASN A 107 -16.47 19.69 -13.12
CA ASN A 107 -16.58 20.72 -12.08
C ASN A 107 -15.50 21.80 -12.18
N LYS A 108 -14.29 21.48 -12.69
CA LYS A 108 -13.23 22.48 -12.92
C LYS A 108 -13.51 23.39 -14.12
N LEU A 109 -14.38 23.00 -15.04
CA LEU A 109 -14.76 23.81 -16.20
C LEU A 109 -15.95 24.76 -15.91
N VAL A 110 -16.59 24.63 -14.74
CA VAL A 110 -17.75 25.44 -14.32
C VAL A 110 -17.34 26.59 -13.37
N HIS A 111 -16.06 26.65 -12.98
CA HIS A 111 -15.42 27.72 -12.23
C HIS A 111 -14.32 28.38 -13.04
#